data_29d00be4e15cbe062487a872a3132681
#
_entry.id   29d00be4e15cbe062487a872a3132681
#
_cell.length_a   1.000
_cell.length_b   1.000
_cell.length_c   1.000
_cell.angle_alpha   90.00
_cell.angle_beta   90.00
_cell.angle_gamma   90.00
#
_symmetry.space_group_name_H-M   'P 1'
#
loop_
_entity.id
_entity.type
_entity.pdbx_description
1 polymer ?
#
loop_
_entity_poly.entity_id
_entity_poly.type
_entity_poly.pdbx_seq_one_letter_code
_entity_poly.pdbx_strand_id
1 'polypeptide(L)'
;LLPIRSLNSHYKWVTCPYLLERYQRDCGLAGIQVETIDFQPLKKLREAETAAAGEGRLYLEDSHFKIVSTDLITPVAEAIAPLIKHPSVKQRLPENLVIVNDNEFVFFARYALAVNARNLLDEQKISQNLWYEETIPSDTLFYTLFLARPGEKDSLYSLIKMFEQHPYLQVGGNETVGQGWCVVTFLNNGGE
;
A
#
# COMPACT_ATOMS: atom_id res chain seq x y z
N LEU A 1 1.47 0.95 -0.77
CA LEU A 1 2.22 -0.32 -0.74
C LEU A 1 1.31 -1.45 -1.17
N LEU A 2 1.78 -2.29 -2.07
CA LEU A 2 1.06 -3.45 -2.57
C LEU A 2 1.72 -4.73 -2.05
N PRO A 3 1.00 -5.60 -1.30
CA PRO A 3 1.51 -6.90 -0.91
C PRO A 3 1.66 -7.82 -2.12
N ILE A 4 2.85 -8.33 -2.34
CA ILE A 4 3.17 -9.28 -3.42
C ILE A 4 3.73 -10.56 -2.79
N ARG A 5 3.26 -11.72 -3.24
CA ARG A 5 3.74 -13.03 -2.75
C ARG A 5 5.23 -13.18 -3.01
N SER A 6 5.92 -13.79 -2.06
CA SER A 6 7.37 -13.96 -2.12
C SER A 6 7.78 -15.35 -1.65
N LEU A 7 8.81 -15.91 -2.26
CA LEU A 7 9.44 -17.14 -1.76
C LEU A 7 10.34 -16.89 -0.55
N ASN A 8 10.76 -15.63 -0.34
CA ASN A 8 11.62 -15.27 0.78
C ASN A 8 10.84 -15.02 2.09
N SER A 9 9.52 -14.80 1.98
CA SER A 9 8.60 -14.56 3.11
C SER A 9 7.16 -14.78 2.63
N HIS A 10 6.18 -14.68 3.52
CA HIS A 10 4.78 -14.83 3.14
C HIS A 10 4.36 -13.82 2.06
N TYR A 11 4.73 -12.55 2.22
CA TYR A 11 4.61 -11.49 1.22
C TYR A 11 5.65 -10.39 1.46
N LYS A 12 5.82 -9.52 0.49
CA LYS A 12 6.57 -8.27 0.60
C LYS A 12 5.68 -7.10 0.23
N TRP A 13 5.84 -5.95 0.92
CA TRP A 13 5.20 -4.70 0.54
C TRP A 13 6.01 -4.01 -0.54
N VAL A 14 5.50 -4.02 -1.75
CA VAL A 14 6.16 -3.44 -2.92
C VAL A 14 5.68 -2.01 -3.15
N THR A 15 6.61 -1.13 -3.46
CA THR A 15 6.38 0.25 -3.88
C THR A 15 7.40 0.65 -4.96
N CYS A 16 7.30 1.90 -5.43
CA CYS A 16 8.21 2.44 -6.45
C CYS A 16 8.52 3.92 -6.20
N PRO A 17 9.58 4.47 -6.82
CA PRO A 17 9.99 5.87 -6.66
C PRO A 17 8.87 6.86 -6.94
N TYR A 18 8.10 6.67 -8.00
CA TYR A 18 6.99 7.56 -8.38
C TYR A 18 5.94 7.71 -7.26
N LEU A 19 5.53 6.61 -6.63
CA LEU A 19 4.54 6.64 -5.55
C LEU A 19 5.09 7.31 -4.29
N LEU A 20 6.36 7.07 -3.97
CA LEU A 20 7.02 7.68 -2.81
C LEU A 20 7.22 9.19 -2.99
N GLU A 21 7.63 9.63 -4.19
CA GLU A 21 7.72 11.07 -4.51
C GLU A 21 6.36 11.75 -4.39
N ARG A 22 5.32 11.13 -4.92
CA ARG A 22 3.96 11.64 -4.82
C ARG A 22 3.55 11.78 -3.35
N TYR A 23 3.76 10.74 -2.56
CA TYR A 23 3.45 10.75 -1.12
C TYR A 23 4.16 11.89 -0.39
N GLN A 24 5.48 12.04 -0.57
CA GLN A 24 6.25 13.10 0.08
C GLN A 24 5.79 14.50 -0.34
N ARG A 25 5.53 14.70 -1.64
CA ARG A 25 4.97 15.96 -2.14
C ARG A 25 3.60 16.26 -1.53
N ASP A 26 2.72 15.28 -1.47
CA ASP A 26 1.37 15.44 -0.96
C ASP A 26 1.38 15.71 0.57
N CYS A 27 2.29 15.09 1.33
CA CYS A 27 2.55 15.45 2.72
C CYS A 27 2.99 16.92 2.87
N GLY A 28 3.93 17.38 2.02
CA GLY A 28 4.37 18.78 2.01
C GLY A 28 3.24 19.76 1.71
N LEU A 29 2.34 19.43 0.77
CA LEU A 29 1.15 20.25 0.46
C LEU A 29 0.17 20.31 1.64
N ALA A 30 0.06 19.24 2.40
CA ALA A 30 -0.77 19.16 3.60
C ALA A 30 -0.09 19.78 4.85
N GLY A 31 1.16 20.27 4.73
CA GLY A 31 1.95 20.76 5.84
C GLY A 31 2.43 19.66 6.80
N ILE A 32 2.35 18.40 6.42
CA ILE A 32 2.75 17.25 7.23
C ILE A 32 4.25 17.00 7.05
N GLN A 33 4.99 16.99 8.15
CA GLN A 33 6.41 16.63 8.13
C GLN A 33 6.56 15.12 8.18
N VAL A 34 7.26 14.58 7.19
CA VAL A 34 7.67 13.17 7.13
C VAL A 34 9.18 13.10 6.90
N GLU A 35 9.78 11.96 7.20
CA GLU A 35 11.20 11.73 6.91
C GLU A 35 11.49 11.98 5.42
N THR A 36 12.58 12.70 5.15
CA THR A 36 12.95 13.07 3.78
C THR A 36 13.61 11.90 3.08
N ILE A 37 13.02 11.49 1.96
CA ILE A 37 13.54 10.40 1.13
C ILE A 37 14.45 10.97 0.04
N ASP A 38 15.67 10.44 -0.07
CA ASP A 38 16.52 10.70 -1.26
C ASP A 38 16.09 9.77 -2.41
N PHE A 39 15.45 10.37 -3.40
CA PHE A 39 14.96 9.65 -4.59
C PHE A 39 16.03 9.38 -5.64
N GLN A 40 17.20 10.03 -5.59
CA GLN A 40 18.22 9.90 -6.62
C GLN A 40 18.76 8.47 -6.76
N PRO A 41 19.06 7.74 -5.69
CA PRO A 41 19.43 6.33 -5.78
C PRO A 41 18.27 5.44 -6.23
N LEU A 42 17.04 5.71 -5.75
CA LEU A 42 15.85 4.91 -6.07
C LEU A 42 15.50 4.96 -7.56
N LYS A 43 15.65 6.12 -8.19
CA LYS A 43 15.42 6.32 -9.64
C LYS A 43 16.44 5.62 -10.53
N LYS A 44 17.57 5.16 -9.96
CA LYS A 44 18.60 4.44 -10.70
C LYS A 44 18.40 2.92 -10.70
N LEU A 45 17.39 2.41 -9.99
CA LEU A 45 17.04 1.00 -10.01
C LEU A 45 16.69 0.56 -11.43
N ARG A 46 17.41 -0.45 -11.92
CA ARG A 46 17.17 -1.05 -13.24
C ARG A 46 16.13 -2.16 -13.14
N GLU A 47 15.73 -2.68 -14.27
CA GLU A 47 14.93 -3.91 -14.32
C GLU A 47 15.65 -5.05 -13.60
N ALA A 48 14.89 -5.86 -12.89
CA ALA A 48 15.37 -6.94 -12.03
C ALA A 48 16.33 -6.50 -10.89
N GLU A 49 16.37 -5.20 -10.55
CA GLU A 49 17.06 -4.68 -9.37
C GLU A 49 16.04 -4.14 -8.36
N THR A 50 16.38 -4.28 -7.07
CA THR A 50 15.51 -3.80 -5.99
C THR A 50 16.30 -3.28 -4.81
N ALA A 51 15.70 -2.33 -4.07
CA ALA A 51 16.11 -2.03 -2.71
C ALA A 51 15.20 -2.83 -1.75
N ALA A 52 15.80 -3.60 -0.86
CA ALA A 52 15.13 -4.43 0.12
C ALA A 52 16.08 -4.78 1.27
N ALA A 53 15.53 -5.20 2.41
CA ALA A 53 16.34 -5.78 3.48
C ALA A 53 16.91 -7.13 3.06
N GLY A 54 18.17 -7.39 3.46
CA GLY A 54 18.88 -8.64 3.17
C GLY A 54 19.85 -8.53 1.99
N GLU A 55 20.30 -9.67 1.51
CA GLU A 55 21.28 -9.79 0.43
C GLU A 55 20.87 -10.85 -0.59
N GLY A 56 21.46 -10.78 -1.79
CA GLY A 56 21.32 -11.79 -2.82
C GLY A 56 20.10 -11.57 -3.73
N ARG A 57 19.21 -12.55 -3.78
CA ARG A 57 18.03 -12.54 -4.66
C ARG A 57 16.73 -12.52 -3.88
N LEU A 58 15.83 -11.69 -4.34
CA LEU A 58 14.44 -11.61 -3.89
C LEU A 58 13.54 -12.17 -4.98
N TYR A 59 12.56 -13.00 -4.58
CA TYR A 59 11.58 -13.58 -5.50
C TYR A 59 10.21 -12.98 -5.19
N LEU A 60 9.58 -12.38 -6.21
CA LEU A 60 8.24 -11.79 -6.15
C LEU A 60 7.40 -12.39 -7.27
N GLU A 61 6.34 -13.11 -6.93
CA GLU A 61 5.59 -13.94 -7.86
C GLU A 61 6.55 -14.84 -8.68
N ASP A 62 6.47 -14.79 -9.99
CA ASP A 62 7.31 -15.55 -10.92
C ASP A 62 8.59 -14.79 -11.33
N SER A 63 8.86 -13.64 -10.72
CA SER A 63 10.00 -12.78 -11.03
C SER A 63 11.07 -12.85 -9.95
N HIS A 64 12.32 -12.60 -10.33
CA HIS A 64 13.42 -12.51 -9.38
C HIS A 64 14.19 -11.20 -9.54
N PHE A 65 14.63 -10.66 -8.41
CA PHE A 65 15.31 -9.37 -8.31
C PHE A 65 16.65 -9.53 -7.60
N LYS A 66 17.64 -8.77 -8.05
CA LYS A 66 18.89 -8.61 -7.31
C LYS A 66 18.73 -7.50 -6.30
N ILE A 67 18.99 -7.78 -5.02
CA ILE A 67 19.05 -6.74 -4.00
C ILE A 67 20.35 -5.93 -4.20
N VAL A 68 20.21 -4.63 -4.48
CA VAL A 68 21.34 -3.73 -4.78
C VAL A 68 21.54 -2.67 -3.70
N SER A 69 20.58 -2.47 -2.82
CA SER A 69 20.66 -1.53 -1.70
C SER A 69 19.77 -1.95 -0.55
N THR A 70 20.28 -1.82 0.67
CA THR A 70 19.53 -2.00 1.93
C THR A 70 19.35 -0.66 2.66
N ASP A 71 20.26 0.28 2.47
CA ASP A 71 20.33 1.55 3.21
C ASP A 71 19.13 2.48 2.91
N LEU A 72 18.51 2.30 1.73
CA LEU A 72 17.37 3.09 1.31
C LEU A 72 16.06 2.68 1.99
N ILE A 73 16.01 1.51 2.62
CA ILE A 73 14.79 0.95 3.20
C ILE A 73 14.40 1.69 4.49
N THR A 74 15.35 1.96 5.36
CA THR A 74 15.07 2.59 6.67
C THR A 74 14.42 3.96 6.54
N PRO A 75 14.96 4.93 5.76
CA PRO A 75 14.32 6.23 5.60
C PRO A 75 12.90 6.14 5.00
N VAL A 76 12.70 5.23 4.03
CA VAL A 76 11.38 5.04 3.42
C VAL A 76 10.41 4.40 4.42
N ALA A 77 10.85 3.42 5.18
CA ALA A 77 10.03 2.80 6.22
C ALA A 77 9.64 3.80 7.31
N GLU A 78 10.54 4.65 7.75
CA GLU A 78 10.29 5.72 8.74
C GLU A 78 9.29 6.75 8.21
N ALA A 79 9.40 7.14 6.94
CA ALA A 79 8.44 8.05 6.29
C ALA A 79 7.02 7.46 6.20
N ILE A 80 6.89 6.15 6.04
CA ILE A 80 5.60 5.46 5.88
C ILE A 80 5.01 4.98 7.22
N ALA A 81 5.85 4.65 8.19
CA ALA A 81 5.42 4.09 9.48
C ALA A 81 4.29 4.86 10.18
N PRO A 82 4.21 6.21 10.13
CA PRO A 82 3.11 6.96 10.71
C PRO A 82 1.72 6.60 10.13
N LEU A 83 1.66 6.16 8.87
CA LEU A 83 0.41 5.73 8.22
C LEU A 83 -0.14 4.40 8.77
N ILE A 84 0.69 3.61 9.45
CA ILE A 84 0.34 2.29 9.92
C ILE A 84 -0.08 2.37 11.39
N LYS A 85 -1.31 1.97 11.69
CA LYS A 85 -1.85 2.03 13.05
C LYS A 85 -1.25 0.96 13.97
N HIS A 86 -1.10 -0.28 13.47
CA HIS A 86 -0.78 -1.42 14.30
C HIS A 86 0.73 -1.55 14.58
N PRO A 87 1.18 -1.58 15.85
CA PRO A 87 2.61 -1.60 16.19
C PRO A 87 3.38 -2.79 15.59
N SER A 88 2.80 -4.00 15.60
CA SER A 88 3.46 -5.19 15.05
C SER A 88 3.65 -5.12 13.53
N VAL A 89 2.79 -4.38 12.82
CA VAL A 89 2.92 -4.14 11.38
C VAL A 89 4.04 -3.14 11.12
N LYS A 90 4.10 -2.04 11.91
CA LYS A 90 5.20 -1.07 11.85
C LYS A 90 6.55 -1.74 12.05
N GLN A 91 6.65 -2.62 13.05
CA GLN A 91 7.90 -3.30 13.37
C GLN A 91 8.40 -4.18 12.23
N ARG A 92 7.48 -4.81 11.47
CA ARG A 92 7.83 -5.67 10.33
C ARG A 92 8.05 -4.92 9.02
N LEU A 93 7.69 -3.62 8.98
CA LEU A 93 7.75 -2.84 7.75
C LEU A 93 9.16 -2.83 7.13
N PRO A 94 10.26 -2.53 7.84
CA PRO A 94 11.59 -2.48 7.22
C PRO A 94 12.04 -3.81 6.61
N GLU A 95 11.68 -4.94 7.22
CA GLU A 95 12.06 -6.26 6.73
C GLU A 95 11.24 -6.69 5.48
N ASN A 96 10.02 -6.16 5.36
CA ASN A 96 9.10 -6.55 4.28
C ASN A 96 8.94 -5.50 3.19
N LEU A 97 9.50 -4.30 3.37
CA LEU A 97 9.45 -3.24 2.37
C LEU A 97 10.41 -3.53 1.21
N VAL A 98 9.90 -3.38 0.00
CA VAL A 98 10.63 -3.59 -1.24
C VAL A 98 10.35 -2.43 -2.19
N ILE A 99 11.39 -1.87 -2.77
CA ILE A 99 11.30 -0.79 -3.74
C ILE A 99 11.84 -1.31 -5.07
N VAL A 100 10.96 -1.37 -6.06
CA VAL A 100 11.27 -1.73 -7.46
C VAL A 100 11.19 -0.49 -8.34
N ASN A 101 11.63 -0.57 -9.59
CA ASN A 101 11.42 0.53 -10.53
C ASN A 101 9.93 0.70 -10.87
N ASP A 102 9.57 1.85 -11.43
CA ASP A 102 8.17 2.20 -11.71
C ASP A 102 7.47 1.22 -12.67
N ASN A 103 8.19 0.71 -13.68
CA ASN A 103 7.62 -0.21 -14.66
C ASN A 103 7.28 -1.58 -14.05
N GLU A 104 8.15 -2.09 -13.21
CA GLU A 104 7.91 -3.35 -12.48
C GLU A 104 6.78 -3.22 -11.47
N PHE A 105 6.67 -2.07 -10.80
CA PHE A 105 5.51 -1.81 -9.93
C PHE A 105 4.20 -1.81 -10.74
N VAL A 106 4.18 -1.17 -11.91
CA VAL A 106 3.02 -1.18 -12.82
C VAL A 106 2.69 -2.60 -13.28
N PHE A 107 3.71 -3.42 -13.56
CA PHE A 107 3.51 -4.83 -13.90
C PHE A 107 2.82 -5.59 -12.75
N PHE A 108 3.30 -5.48 -11.52
CA PHE A 108 2.66 -6.12 -10.37
C PHE A 108 1.24 -5.61 -10.13
N ALA A 109 1.02 -4.30 -10.23
CA ALA A 109 -0.30 -3.70 -10.04
C ALA A 109 -1.33 -4.16 -11.10
N ARG A 110 -0.88 -4.61 -12.27
CA ARG A 110 -1.75 -5.08 -13.35
C ARG A 110 -1.92 -6.59 -13.38
N TYR A 111 -0.92 -7.35 -12.97
CA TYR A 111 -0.87 -8.78 -13.28
C TYR A 111 -0.67 -9.68 -12.05
N ALA A 112 -0.32 -9.13 -10.88
CA ALA A 112 -0.11 -9.91 -9.66
C ALA A 112 -1.32 -9.89 -8.70
N LEU A 113 -2.44 -9.28 -9.11
CA LEU A 113 -3.66 -9.27 -8.31
C LEU A 113 -4.38 -10.62 -8.43
N ALA A 114 -5.00 -11.05 -7.33
CA ALA A 114 -5.75 -12.30 -7.33
C ALA A 114 -7.02 -12.18 -8.18
N VAL A 115 -7.15 -13.07 -9.16
CA VAL A 115 -8.36 -13.20 -9.99
C VAL A 115 -9.15 -14.40 -9.50
N ASN A 116 -10.38 -14.16 -9.02
CA ASN A 116 -11.26 -15.17 -8.46
C ASN A 116 -12.42 -15.44 -9.42
N ALA A 117 -12.63 -16.70 -9.78
CA ALA A 117 -13.83 -17.13 -10.49
C ALA A 117 -15.03 -17.13 -9.53
N ARG A 118 -16.13 -16.52 -9.95
CA ARG A 118 -17.42 -16.51 -9.27
C ARG A 118 -18.45 -17.21 -10.14
N ASN A 119 -19.29 -18.02 -9.51
CA ASN A 119 -20.32 -18.76 -10.22
C ASN A 119 -21.66 -18.64 -9.49
N LEU A 120 -22.70 -18.30 -10.23
CA LEU A 120 -24.08 -18.37 -9.77
C LEU A 120 -24.65 -19.74 -10.20
N LEU A 121 -25.07 -20.52 -9.22
CA LEU A 121 -25.70 -21.83 -9.44
C LEU A 121 -27.21 -21.73 -9.22
N ASP A 122 -27.96 -22.50 -10.00
CA ASP A 122 -29.38 -22.71 -9.75
C ASP A 122 -29.61 -23.78 -8.65
N GLU A 123 -30.88 -24.10 -8.38
CA GLU A 123 -31.28 -25.09 -7.39
C GLU A 123 -30.74 -26.49 -7.69
N GLN A 124 -30.50 -26.81 -8.98
CA GLN A 124 -29.93 -28.05 -9.46
C GLN A 124 -28.40 -28.05 -9.48
N LYS A 125 -27.78 -26.95 -8.98
CA LYS A 125 -26.32 -26.68 -9.00
C LYS A 125 -25.72 -26.58 -10.42
N ILE A 126 -26.54 -26.21 -11.40
CA ILE A 126 -26.09 -25.90 -12.75
C ILE A 126 -25.65 -24.45 -12.81
N SER A 127 -24.53 -24.18 -13.45
CA SER A 127 -23.99 -22.83 -13.61
C SER A 127 -24.92 -21.96 -14.47
N GLN A 128 -25.43 -20.88 -13.89
CA GLN A 128 -26.26 -19.90 -14.57
C GLN A 128 -25.44 -18.70 -15.06
N ASN A 129 -24.38 -18.35 -14.33
CA ASN A 129 -23.49 -17.27 -14.69
C ASN A 129 -22.09 -17.49 -14.10
N LEU A 130 -21.07 -17.24 -14.90
CA LEU A 130 -19.66 -17.28 -14.48
C LEU A 130 -19.00 -15.93 -14.79
N TRP A 131 -18.35 -15.35 -13.78
CA TRP A 131 -17.57 -14.13 -13.98
C TRP A 131 -16.28 -14.16 -13.17
N TYR A 132 -15.39 -13.25 -13.46
CA TYR A 132 -14.11 -13.13 -12.75
C TYR A 132 -14.07 -11.80 -12.01
N GLU A 133 -13.58 -11.83 -10.78
CA GLU A 133 -13.37 -10.67 -9.93
C GLU A 133 -11.89 -10.55 -9.61
N GLU A 134 -11.33 -9.38 -9.85
CA GLU A 134 -9.98 -9.05 -9.44
C GLU A 134 -10.02 -8.37 -8.07
N THR A 135 -9.20 -8.81 -7.13
CA THR A 135 -9.21 -8.32 -5.76
C THR A 135 -7.86 -7.79 -5.35
N ILE A 136 -7.87 -6.66 -4.65
CA ILE A 136 -6.67 -6.11 -4.02
C ILE A 136 -6.34 -6.93 -2.78
N PRO A 137 -5.08 -7.32 -2.57
CA PRO A 137 -4.67 -8.11 -1.41
C PRO A 137 -4.95 -7.41 -0.09
N SER A 138 -5.24 -8.19 0.95
CA SER A 138 -5.26 -7.71 2.33
C SER A 138 -3.90 -7.07 2.69
N ASP A 139 -3.89 -6.17 3.67
CA ASP A 139 -2.70 -5.41 4.07
C ASP A 139 -2.15 -4.44 3.01
N THR A 140 -2.90 -4.17 1.94
CA THR A 140 -2.56 -3.08 1.01
C THR A 140 -2.68 -1.73 1.72
N LEU A 141 -1.63 -0.90 1.64
CA LEU A 141 -1.64 0.44 2.21
C LEU A 141 -1.92 1.47 1.10
N PHE A 142 -3.03 2.16 1.25
CA PHE A 142 -3.39 3.34 0.46
C PHE A 142 -3.21 4.60 1.29
N TYR A 143 -3.01 5.72 0.63
CA TYR A 143 -3.17 7.03 1.24
C TYR A 143 -4.02 7.94 0.36
N THR A 144 -4.66 8.93 0.98
CA THR A 144 -5.42 9.98 0.29
C THR A 144 -5.33 11.28 1.07
N LEU A 145 -5.65 12.38 0.42
CA LEU A 145 -5.75 13.70 1.05
C LEU A 145 -7.23 14.07 1.22
N PHE A 146 -7.58 14.55 2.40
CA PHE A 146 -8.85 15.22 2.65
C PHE A 146 -8.62 16.71 2.73
N LEU A 147 -9.26 17.47 1.85
CA LEU A 147 -9.13 18.92 1.78
C LEU A 147 -10.48 19.56 2.10
N ALA A 148 -10.51 20.38 3.15
CA ALA A 148 -11.67 21.22 3.46
C ALA A 148 -11.77 22.38 2.46
N ARG A 149 -12.99 22.72 2.04
CA ARG A 149 -13.23 23.96 1.31
C ARG A 149 -12.99 25.16 2.22
N PRO A 150 -12.64 26.34 1.68
CA PRO A 150 -12.55 27.55 2.48
C PRO A 150 -13.84 27.79 3.29
N GLY A 151 -13.70 27.93 4.61
CA GLY A 151 -14.83 28.10 5.55
C GLY A 151 -15.45 26.79 6.08
N GLU A 152 -15.06 25.61 5.59
CA GLU A 152 -15.63 24.30 6.01
C GLU A 152 -14.66 23.46 6.86
N LYS A 153 -13.81 24.09 7.65
CA LYS A 153 -12.86 23.37 8.54
C LYS A 153 -13.56 22.45 9.53
N ASP A 154 -14.76 22.82 10.01
CA ASP A 154 -15.53 22.03 10.97
C ASP A 154 -15.98 20.68 10.38
N SER A 155 -16.22 20.62 9.08
CA SER A 155 -16.53 19.35 8.38
C SER A 155 -15.36 18.39 8.42
N LEU A 156 -14.12 18.89 8.25
CA LEU A 156 -12.91 18.08 8.34
C LEU A 156 -12.68 17.57 9.77
N TYR A 157 -12.85 18.44 10.78
CA TYR A 157 -12.77 18.02 12.18
C TYR A 157 -13.80 16.95 12.54
N SER A 158 -15.02 17.11 12.06
CA SER A 158 -16.09 16.12 12.26
C SER A 158 -15.76 14.77 11.63
N LEU A 159 -15.17 14.77 10.43
CA LEU A 159 -14.70 13.57 9.76
C LEU A 159 -13.58 12.86 10.54
N ILE A 160 -12.58 13.63 10.98
CA ILE A 160 -11.47 13.10 11.80
C ILE A 160 -12.03 12.45 13.07
N LYS A 161 -12.88 13.16 13.81
CA LYS A 161 -13.50 12.68 15.04
C LYS A 161 -14.33 11.40 14.84
N MET A 162 -15.03 11.31 13.72
CA MET A 162 -15.78 10.10 13.36
C MET A 162 -14.84 8.89 13.21
N PHE A 163 -13.72 9.03 12.51
CA PHE A 163 -12.76 7.94 12.33
C PHE A 163 -11.90 7.65 13.56
N GLU A 164 -11.74 8.59 14.49
CA GLU A 164 -11.14 8.33 15.80
C GLU A 164 -12.00 7.38 16.62
N GLN A 165 -13.32 7.51 16.55
CA GLN A 165 -14.29 6.66 17.24
C GLN A 165 -14.53 5.33 16.49
N HIS A 166 -14.60 5.38 15.17
CA HIS A 166 -14.89 4.25 14.29
C HIS A 166 -13.88 4.18 13.14
N PRO A 167 -12.68 3.62 13.38
CA PRO A 167 -11.55 3.70 12.45
C PRO A 167 -11.66 2.75 11.26
N TYR A 168 -12.86 2.42 10.83
CA TYR A 168 -13.12 1.50 9.72
C TYR A 168 -13.89 2.19 8.61
N LEU A 169 -13.44 1.94 7.38
CA LEU A 169 -14.09 2.38 6.15
C LEU A 169 -14.24 1.19 5.23
N GLN A 170 -15.44 0.96 4.73
CA GLN A 170 -15.68 -0.01 3.66
C GLN A 170 -15.59 0.70 2.30
N VAL A 171 -14.77 0.19 1.40
CA VAL A 171 -14.56 0.72 0.05
C VAL A 171 -14.71 -0.40 -0.97
N GLY A 172 -15.46 -0.13 -2.04
CA GLY A 172 -15.71 -1.08 -3.11
C GLY A 172 -16.93 -1.98 -2.89
N GLY A 173 -16.95 -3.09 -3.61
CA GLY A 173 -18.04 -4.06 -3.56
C GLY A 173 -17.80 -5.18 -2.55
N ASN A 174 -18.76 -6.12 -2.53
CA ASN A 174 -18.64 -7.37 -1.75
C ASN A 174 -18.55 -7.19 -0.22
N GLU A 175 -19.16 -6.13 0.32
CA GLU A 175 -19.25 -5.86 1.76
C GLU A 175 -19.80 -7.07 2.54
N THR A 176 -20.85 -7.69 2.00
CA THR A 176 -21.54 -8.82 2.65
C THR A 176 -20.68 -10.07 2.81
N VAL A 177 -19.60 -10.18 2.05
CA VAL A 177 -18.60 -11.26 2.18
C VAL A 177 -17.30 -10.77 2.82
N GLY A 178 -17.33 -9.59 3.46
CA GLY A 178 -16.22 -9.06 4.27
C GLY A 178 -15.08 -8.42 3.47
N GLN A 179 -15.30 -8.06 2.20
CA GLN A 179 -14.29 -7.38 1.39
C GLN A 179 -14.34 -5.86 1.56
N GLY A 180 -13.23 -5.19 1.27
CA GLY A 180 -13.11 -3.74 1.20
C GLY A 180 -13.00 -3.02 2.55
N TRP A 181 -12.87 -3.71 3.65
CA TRP A 181 -12.68 -3.10 4.97
C TRP A 181 -11.27 -2.55 5.14
N CYS A 182 -11.19 -1.25 5.39
CA CYS A 182 -9.94 -0.52 5.61
C CYS A 182 -9.89 0.05 7.01
N VAL A 183 -8.70 0.00 7.64
CA VAL A 183 -8.42 0.75 8.87
C VAL A 183 -7.91 2.13 8.47
N VAL A 184 -8.55 3.18 8.96
CA VAL A 184 -8.19 4.57 8.66
C VAL A 184 -7.28 5.12 9.75
N THR A 185 -6.18 5.76 9.35
CA THR A 185 -5.25 6.49 10.22
C THR A 185 -5.05 7.88 9.65
N PHE A 186 -5.16 8.92 10.47
CA PHE A 186 -4.83 10.27 10.06
C PHE A 186 -3.37 10.60 10.40
N LEU A 187 -2.68 11.23 9.45
CA LEU A 187 -1.45 11.95 9.72
C LEU A 187 -1.84 13.38 10.09
N ASN A 188 -1.66 13.73 11.35
CA ASN A 188 -1.83 15.10 11.82
C ASN A 188 -0.45 15.66 12.09
N ASN A 189 -0.19 16.91 11.65
CA ASN A 189 0.79 17.71 12.34
C ASN A 189 0.23 17.88 13.76
N GLY A 190 0.93 17.40 14.76
CA GLY A 190 0.53 17.52 16.17
C GLY A 190 0.47 19.00 16.64
N GLY A 191 -0.33 19.79 15.95
CA GLY A 191 -0.67 21.17 16.22
C GLY A 191 -2.15 21.23 16.55
N GLU A 192 -2.42 21.72 17.76
CA GLU A 192 -3.67 22.12 18.38
C GLU A 192 -4.73 22.71 17.41
#